data_968588ae49c2c5e52d2b06094fe4b624
#
_entry.id   968588ae49c2c5e52d2b06094fe4b624
#
_cell.length_a   1.000
_cell.length_b   1.000
_cell.length_c   1.000
_cell.angle_alpha   90.00
_cell.angle_beta   90.00
_cell.angle_gamma   90.00
#
_symmetry.space_group_name_H-M   'P 1'
#
loop_
_entity.id
_entity.type
_entity.pdbx_description
1 polymer ?
#
loop_
_entity_poly.entity_id
_entity_poly.type
_entity_poly.pdbx_seq_one_letter_code
_entity_poly.pdbx_strand_id
1 'polypeptide(L)'
;FWMCDLVMVYDSYKIYAEFESTGIKKLIKLFVYVREMVRGGIVFIDEFDSNLHDVYLCALLEYLMEYGEGQLCFTTHNVGPMDVLKQHKKSIDFLSEDHQIYPWKTNGNYSPSKLYRNGMIEGSPFNVDAIDFIGVFGTGEEDE
;
A
#
# COMPACT_ATOMS: atom_id res chain seq x y z
N PHE A 1 -3.04 10.51 -36.90
CA PHE A 1 -2.65 10.13 -35.53
C PHE A 1 -2.36 11.41 -34.76
N TRP A 2 -3.07 11.63 -33.63
CA TRP A 2 -2.76 12.72 -32.71
C TRP A 2 -1.87 12.15 -31.61
N MET A 3 -0.66 12.68 -31.44
CA MET A 3 0.18 12.44 -30.25
C MET A 3 -0.14 13.53 -29.24
N CYS A 4 -0.48 13.14 -28.03
CA CYS A 4 -0.72 14.04 -26.92
C CYS A 4 0.33 13.79 -25.84
N ASP A 5 1.07 14.82 -25.48
CA ASP A 5 2.01 14.78 -24.36
C ASP A 5 1.38 15.42 -23.13
N LEU A 6 1.58 14.80 -21.98
CA LEU A 6 1.19 15.36 -20.70
C LEU A 6 2.32 16.20 -20.14
N VAL A 7 2.03 17.45 -19.84
CA VAL A 7 3.00 18.39 -19.27
C VAL A 7 2.55 18.77 -17.86
N MET A 8 3.41 18.56 -16.89
CA MET A 8 3.22 19.02 -15.52
C MET A 8 3.68 20.46 -15.41
N VAL A 9 2.86 21.30 -14.79
CA VAL A 9 3.13 22.74 -14.63
C VAL A 9 3.30 23.04 -13.15
N TYR A 10 4.48 23.50 -12.80
CA TYR A 10 4.83 24.00 -11.48
C TYR A 10 4.98 25.52 -11.51
N ASP A 11 5.04 26.15 -10.38
CA ASP A 11 5.10 27.62 -10.28
C ASP A 11 6.29 28.22 -11.06
N SER A 12 7.43 27.53 -11.07
CA SER A 12 8.69 28.05 -11.64
C SER A 12 9.14 27.32 -12.92
N TYR A 13 8.54 26.18 -13.27
CA TYR A 13 8.96 25.39 -14.44
C TYR A 13 7.84 24.48 -14.97
N LYS A 14 8.07 23.95 -16.16
CA LYS A 14 7.23 22.91 -16.78
C LYS A 14 8.10 21.72 -17.15
N ILE A 15 7.56 20.52 -16.98
CA ILE A 15 8.25 19.27 -17.31
C ILE A 15 7.28 18.30 -17.98
N TYR A 16 7.74 17.55 -18.96
CA TYR A 16 6.94 16.46 -19.51
C TYR A 16 6.79 15.36 -18.46
N ALA A 17 5.61 14.75 -18.38
CA ALA A 17 5.29 13.72 -17.39
C ALA A 17 6.22 12.49 -17.49
N GLU A 18 6.83 12.24 -18.66
CA GLU A 18 7.83 11.17 -18.84
C GLU A 18 9.12 11.37 -18.02
N PHE A 19 9.46 12.63 -17.69
CA PHE A 19 10.64 12.98 -16.87
C PHE A 19 10.33 13.12 -15.38
N GLU A 20 9.08 12.95 -15.00
CA GLU A 20 8.68 12.97 -13.59
C GLU A 20 9.15 11.74 -12.80
N SER A 21 9.14 11.86 -11.47
CA SER A 21 9.44 10.75 -10.58
C SER A 21 8.45 9.58 -10.77
N THR A 22 8.88 8.38 -10.43
CA THR A 22 8.03 7.18 -10.52
C THR A 22 6.75 7.31 -9.69
N GLY A 23 6.81 7.96 -8.52
CA GLY A 23 5.66 8.23 -7.68
C GLY A 23 4.64 9.16 -8.34
N ILE A 24 5.09 10.26 -8.95
CA ILE A 24 4.22 11.18 -9.69
C ILE A 24 3.58 10.47 -10.90
N LYS A 25 4.36 9.69 -11.65
CA LYS A 25 3.84 8.87 -12.76
C LYS A 25 2.77 7.88 -12.29
N LYS A 26 2.96 7.25 -11.13
CA LYS A 26 1.94 6.37 -10.53
C LYS A 26 0.67 7.14 -10.19
N LEU A 27 0.77 8.30 -9.53
CA LEU A 27 -0.39 9.14 -9.21
C LEU A 27 -1.17 9.57 -10.46
N ILE A 28 -0.46 9.96 -11.53
CA ILE A 28 -1.09 10.29 -12.82
C ILE A 28 -1.89 9.10 -13.36
N LYS A 29 -1.30 7.90 -13.34
CA LYS A 29 -1.99 6.67 -13.77
C LYS A 29 -3.20 6.34 -12.91
N LEU A 30 -3.09 6.54 -11.59
CA LEU A 30 -4.18 6.29 -10.65
C LEU A 30 -5.32 7.29 -10.76
N PHE A 31 -5.08 8.50 -11.28
CA PHE A 31 -6.05 9.58 -11.31
C PHE A 31 -7.41 9.18 -11.91
N VAL A 32 -7.41 8.42 -12.99
CA VAL A 32 -8.65 7.98 -13.65
C VAL A 32 -9.45 7.05 -12.74
N TYR A 33 -8.79 6.11 -12.08
CA TYR A 33 -9.41 5.14 -11.17
C TYR A 33 -9.91 5.81 -9.88
N VAL A 34 -9.10 6.69 -9.30
CA VAL A 34 -9.48 7.48 -8.12
C VAL A 34 -10.71 8.34 -8.42
N ARG A 35 -10.73 9.01 -9.58
CA ARG A 35 -11.89 9.80 -10.01
C ARG A 35 -13.14 8.94 -10.19
N GLU A 36 -13.01 7.74 -10.72
CA GLU A 36 -14.12 6.80 -10.89
C GLU A 36 -14.70 6.38 -9.54
N MET A 37 -13.82 6.02 -8.59
CA MET A 37 -14.22 5.67 -7.23
C MET A 37 -14.93 6.83 -6.51
N VAL A 38 -14.40 8.05 -6.60
CA VAL A 38 -15.01 9.24 -6.00
C VAL A 38 -16.43 9.50 -6.54
N ARG A 39 -16.70 9.09 -7.77
CA ARG A 39 -18.03 9.24 -8.44
C ARG A 39 -18.98 8.07 -8.24
N GLY A 40 -18.70 7.16 -7.34
CA GLY A 40 -19.57 6.02 -7.03
C GLY A 40 -19.24 4.73 -7.79
N GLY A 41 -18.14 4.70 -8.55
CA GLY A 41 -17.69 3.50 -9.27
C GLY A 41 -17.05 2.47 -8.36
N ILE A 42 -16.94 1.22 -8.85
CA ILE A 42 -16.23 0.13 -8.19
C ILE A 42 -14.90 -0.06 -8.90
N VAL A 43 -13.80 0.03 -8.16
CA VAL A 43 -12.44 0.00 -8.70
C VAL A 43 -11.61 -1.07 -8.00
N PHE A 44 -10.87 -1.86 -8.79
CA PHE A 44 -9.90 -2.84 -8.32
C PHE A 44 -8.49 -2.44 -8.73
N ILE A 45 -7.57 -2.36 -7.78
CA ILE A 45 -6.18 -1.99 -8.04
C ILE A 45 -5.26 -3.01 -7.37
N ASP A 46 -4.46 -3.69 -8.19
CA ASP A 46 -3.42 -4.55 -7.69
C ASP A 46 -2.14 -3.76 -7.41
N GLU A 47 -1.43 -4.10 -6.32
CA GLU A 47 -0.23 -3.40 -5.86
C GLU A 47 -0.42 -1.87 -5.81
N PHE A 48 -1.44 -1.43 -5.08
CA PHE A 48 -1.79 -0.01 -4.99
C PHE A 48 -0.63 0.86 -4.49
N ASP A 49 0.18 0.31 -3.59
CA ASP A 49 1.34 0.95 -2.99
C ASP A 49 2.59 0.98 -3.89
N SER A 50 2.62 0.24 -5.00
CA SER A 50 3.81 0.18 -5.85
C SER A 50 4.24 1.57 -6.33
N ASN A 51 5.50 1.93 -6.05
CA ASN A 51 6.10 3.24 -6.36
C ASN A 51 5.42 4.45 -5.69
N LEU A 52 4.57 4.27 -4.69
CA LEU A 52 4.06 5.34 -3.86
C LEU A 52 4.76 5.35 -2.50
N HIS A 53 5.15 6.54 -2.06
CA HIS A 53 5.62 6.70 -0.70
C HIS A 53 4.46 6.51 0.28
N ASP A 54 4.71 5.84 1.40
CA ASP A 54 3.70 5.49 2.41
C ASP A 54 2.82 6.65 2.87
N VAL A 55 3.42 7.83 3.05
CA VAL A 55 2.70 9.05 3.44
C VAL A 55 1.65 9.45 2.40
N TYR A 56 1.98 9.37 1.11
CA TYR A 56 1.02 9.70 0.04
C TYR A 56 -0.07 8.64 -0.09
N LEU A 57 0.29 7.37 0.09
CA LEU A 57 -0.67 6.27 0.07
C LEU A 57 -1.71 6.43 1.18
N CYS A 58 -1.26 6.65 2.42
CA CYS A 58 -2.15 6.84 3.56
C CYS A 58 -3.04 8.09 3.41
N ALA A 59 -2.48 9.22 2.99
CA ALA A 59 -3.24 10.45 2.75
C ALA A 59 -4.28 10.28 1.65
N LEU A 60 -3.96 9.54 0.57
CA LEU A 60 -4.91 9.24 -0.49
C LEU A 60 -6.05 8.35 0.01
N LEU A 61 -5.75 7.35 0.83
CA LEU A 61 -6.77 6.48 1.44
C LEU A 61 -7.69 7.26 2.38
N GLU A 62 -7.14 8.13 3.23
CA GLU A 62 -7.93 9.00 4.10
C GLU A 62 -8.88 9.88 3.27
N TYR A 63 -8.38 10.50 2.21
CA TYR A 63 -9.19 11.28 1.28
C TYR A 63 -10.33 10.46 0.66
N LEU A 64 -10.02 9.25 0.18
CA LEU A 64 -11.02 8.38 -0.45
C LEU A 64 -12.07 7.87 0.55
N MET A 65 -11.69 7.67 1.81
CA MET A 65 -12.66 7.30 2.86
C MET A 65 -13.60 8.44 3.23
N GLU A 66 -13.13 9.68 3.14
CA GLU A 66 -13.95 10.87 3.47
C GLU A 66 -14.85 11.30 2.31
N TYR A 67 -14.34 11.27 1.07
CA TYR A 67 -15.00 11.86 -0.10
C TYR A 67 -15.43 10.84 -1.16
N GLY A 68 -15.06 9.57 -1.01
CA GLY A 68 -15.42 8.54 -1.98
C GLY A 68 -16.86 8.08 -1.85
N GLU A 69 -17.61 8.08 -2.95
CA GLU A 69 -18.98 7.58 -3.01
C GLU A 69 -19.05 6.12 -3.52
N GLY A 70 -17.94 5.60 -4.02
CA GLY A 70 -17.82 4.26 -4.60
C GLY A 70 -17.12 3.26 -3.70
N GLN A 71 -16.58 2.23 -4.31
CA GLN A 71 -15.83 1.17 -3.63
C GLN A 71 -14.46 0.98 -4.25
N LEU A 72 -13.41 0.99 -3.42
CA LEU A 72 -12.05 0.64 -3.80
C LEU A 72 -11.66 -0.70 -3.16
N CYS A 73 -11.32 -1.68 -4.01
CA CYS A 73 -10.68 -2.92 -3.60
C CYS A 73 -9.22 -2.88 -4.07
N PHE A 74 -8.27 -3.11 -3.19
CA PHE A 74 -6.86 -3.09 -3.56
C PHE A 74 -6.04 -4.12 -2.81
N THR A 75 -4.94 -4.55 -3.43
CA THR A 75 -3.89 -5.31 -2.77
C THR A 75 -2.72 -4.40 -2.42
N THR A 76 -2.01 -4.70 -1.35
CA THR A 76 -0.83 -3.96 -0.91
C THR A 76 0.08 -4.84 -0.07
N HIS A 77 1.38 -4.64 -0.17
CA HIS A 77 2.37 -5.19 0.76
C HIS A 77 2.69 -4.24 1.92
N ASN A 78 2.12 -3.03 1.89
CA ASN A 78 2.36 -2.01 2.89
C ASN A 78 1.40 -2.14 4.07
N VAL A 79 1.94 -2.05 5.27
CA VAL A 79 1.16 -2.14 6.51
C VAL A 79 0.56 -0.80 6.97
N GLY A 80 1.02 0.34 6.41
CA GLY A 80 0.51 1.67 6.72
C GLY A 80 -1.01 1.81 6.54
N PRO A 81 -1.59 1.33 5.43
CA PRO A 81 -3.04 1.32 5.21
C PRO A 81 -3.85 0.65 6.32
N MET A 82 -3.29 -0.35 6.99
CA MET A 82 -3.99 -1.00 8.12
C MET A 82 -4.28 -0.05 9.26
N ASP A 83 -3.38 0.89 9.55
CA ASP A 83 -3.57 1.87 10.62
C ASP A 83 -4.58 2.96 10.23
N VAL A 84 -4.65 3.32 8.95
CA VAL A 84 -5.71 4.19 8.39
C VAL A 84 -7.08 3.50 8.53
N LEU A 85 -7.15 2.21 8.17
CA LEU A 85 -8.38 1.42 8.18
C LEU A 85 -8.74 0.81 9.55
N LYS A 86 -8.04 1.16 10.63
CA LYS A 86 -8.24 0.56 11.97
C LYS A 86 -9.66 0.61 12.50
N GLN A 87 -10.47 1.58 12.09
CA GLN A 87 -11.89 1.70 12.44
C GLN A 87 -12.78 0.84 11.52
N HIS A 88 -12.27 0.40 10.38
CA HIS A 88 -12.95 -0.38 9.36
C HIS A 88 -12.38 -1.80 9.21
N LYS A 89 -12.22 -2.49 10.34
CA LYS A 89 -11.55 -3.80 10.44
C LYS A 89 -12.08 -4.87 9.49
N LYS A 90 -13.37 -4.83 9.17
CA LYS A 90 -14.01 -5.75 8.23
C LYS A 90 -13.63 -5.52 6.76
N SER A 91 -12.89 -4.44 6.49
CA SER A 91 -12.40 -4.09 5.15
C SER A 91 -10.98 -4.58 4.91
N ILE A 92 -10.40 -5.35 5.84
CA ILE A 92 -9.03 -5.86 5.73
C ILE A 92 -9.06 -7.37 5.81
N ASP A 93 -8.54 -7.99 4.76
CA ASP A 93 -8.32 -9.42 4.65
C ASP A 93 -6.83 -9.69 4.38
N PHE A 94 -6.34 -10.83 4.83
CA PHE A 94 -4.96 -11.29 4.61
C PHE A 94 -4.96 -12.44 3.62
N LEU A 95 -4.20 -12.31 2.55
CA LEU A 95 -3.91 -13.39 1.63
C LEU A 95 -2.63 -14.08 2.10
N SER A 96 -2.72 -15.35 2.46
CA SER A 96 -1.61 -16.12 2.98
C SER A 96 -0.94 -17.00 1.91
N GLU A 97 0.22 -17.57 2.24
CA GLU A 97 0.99 -18.44 1.35
C GLU A 97 0.24 -19.76 1.00
N ASP A 98 -0.71 -20.18 1.82
CA ASP A 98 -1.59 -21.32 1.55
C ASP A 98 -2.76 -21.00 0.61
N HIS A 99 -2.74 -19.79 0.00
CA HIS A 99 -3.77 -19.28 -0.90
C HIS A 99 -5.17 -19.15 -0.25
N GLN A 100 -5.21 -18.99 1.07
CA GLN A 100 -6.43 -18.71 1.81
C GLN A 100 -6.56 -17.23 2.13
N ILE A 101 -7.79 -16.77 2.29
CA ILE A 101 -8.11 -15.41 2.71
C ILE A 101 -8.57 -15.45 4.16
N TYR A 102 -7.84 -14.75 5.02
CA TYR A 102 -8.12 -14.64 6.43
C TYR A 102 -8.64 -13.26 6.77
N PRO A 103 -9.89 -13.14 7.27
CA PRO A 103 -10.39 -11.83 7.69
C PRO A 103 -9.66 -11.39 8.97
N TRP A 104 -9.46 -10.09 9.08
CA TRP A 104 -8.88 -9.55 10.30
C TRP A 104 -9.71 -9.85 11.54
N LYS A 105 -9.11 -10.56 12.48
CA LYS A 105 -9.63 -10.79 13.83
C LYS A 105 -8.76 -10.02 14.81
N THR A 106 -9.30 -8.99 15.47
CA THR A 106 -8.52 -8.25 16.47
C THR A 106 -8.72 -8.81 17.85
N ASN A 107 -7.63 -8.99 18.57
CA ASN A 107 -7.59 -9.19 20.00
C ASN A 107 -6.86 -7.99 20.65
N GLY A 108 -7.60 -7.08 21.29
CA GLY A 108 -7.04 -6.01 22.11
C GLY A 108 -6.76 -4.67 21.41
N ASN A 109 -6.01 -3.79 22.09
CA ASN A 109 -5.72 -2.40 21.72
C ASN A 109 -4.44 -2.22 20.90
N TYR A 110 -3.89 -3.29 20.35
CA TYR A 110 -2.67 -3.18 19.56
C TYR A 110 -2.93 -2.60 18.17
N SER A 111 -1.94 -1.84 17.66
CA SER A 111 -1.94 -1.37 16.28
C SER A 111 -1.95 -2.56 15.31
N PRO A 112 -2.79 -2.53 14.27
CA PRO A 112 -2.86 -3.60 13.27
C PRO A 112 -1.52 -3.89 12.61
N SER A 113 -0.81 -2.86 12.22
CA SER A 113 0.50 -2.96 11.59
C SER A 113 1.52 -3.65 12.51
N LYS A 114 1.47 -3.38 13.82
CA LYS A 114 2.33 -4.04 14.79
C LYS A 114 2.01 -5.53 14.97
N LEU A 115 0.73 -5.88 15.04
CA LEU A 115 0.31 -7.29 15.13
C LEU A 115 0.75 -8.09 13.90
N TYR A 116 0.62 -7.49 12.72
CA TYR A 116 1.06 -8.12 11.48
C TYR A 116 2.57 -8.36 11.44
N ARG A 117 3.38 -7.33 11.77
CA ARG A 117 4.85 -7.42 11.78
C ARG A 117 5.38 -8.45 12.78
N ASN A 118 4.66 -8.66 13.87
CA ASN A 118 5.04 -9.62 14.90
C ASN A 118 4.50 -11.04 14.63
N GLY A 119 3.91 -11.30 13.45
CA GLY A 119 3.36 -12.60 13.12
C GLY A 119 2.17 -13.03 13.99
N MET A 120 1.49 -12.07 14.64
CA MET A 120 0.37 -12.32 15.56
C MET A 120 -1.00 -12.37 14.85
N ILE A 121 -1.01 -12.23 13.54
CA ILE A 121 -2.20 -12.33 12.71
C ILE A 121 -2.13 -13.63 11.93
N GLU A 122 -3.20 -14.43 11.99
CA GLU A 122 -3.35 -15.64 11.20
C GLU A 122 -3.20 -15.32 9.71
N GLY A 123 -2.35 -16.06 9.00
CA GLY A 123 -2.04 -15.80 7.59
C GLY A 123 -0.96 -14.74 7.33
N SER A 124 -0.39 -14.10 8.37
CA SER A 124 0.77 -13.24 8.15
C SER A 124 2.00 -14.08 7.75
N PRO A 125 2.77 -13.66 6.72
CA PRO A 125 3.78 -14.53 6.12
C PRO A 125 4.93 -14.91 7.05
N PHE A 126 5.36 -14.06 7.98
CA PHE A 126 6.36 -14.42 9.00
C PHE A 126 6.46 -13.38 10.12
N ASN A 127 7.03 -13.84 11.22
CA ASN A 127 7.58 -12.97 12.24
C ASN A 127 8.97 -12.50 11.77
N VAL A 128 9.05 -11.27 11.28
CA VAL A 128 10.31 -10.68 10.78
C VAL A 128 11.37 -10.60 11.88
N ASP A 129 10.94 -10.45 13.14
CA ASP A 129 11.84 -10.42 14.30
C ASP A 129 12.50 -11.79 14.57
N ALA A 130 11.94 -12.87 14.01
CA ALA A 130 12.48 -14.22 14.12
C ALA A 130 13.51 -14.58 13.03
N ILE A 131 13.68 -13.71 12.03
CA ILE A 131 14.68 -13.95 10.98
C ILE A 131 16.06 -13.64 11.54
N ASP A 132 16.86 -14.67 11.69
CA ASP A 132 18.28 -14.55 12.08
C ASP A 132 19.13 -14.13 10.89
N PHE A 133 19.16 -12.83 10.62
CA PHE A 133 20.03 -12.27 9.58
C PHE A 133 21.53 -12.46 9.89
N ILE A 134 21.92 -12.54 11.17
CA ILE A 134 23.29 -12.80 11.57
C ILE A 134 23.68 -14.21 11.20
N GLY A 135 22.81 -15.21 11.41
CA GLY A 135 23.06 -16.58 11.00
C GLY A 135 23.06 -16.77 9.47
N VAL A 136 22.32 -15.94 8.73
CA VAL A 136 22.25 -16.01 7.26
C VAL A 136 23.41 -15.26 6.59
N PHE A 137 23.77 -14.08 7.10
CA PHE A 137 24.77 -13.19 6.51
C PHE A 137 26.03 -13.03 7.38
N GLY A 138 26.14 -13.85 8.42
CA GLY A 138 27.17 -13.74 9.43
C GLY A 138 28.56 -13.50 8.87
N THR A 139 29.29 -12.57 9.46
CA THR A 139 30.69 -12.35 9.20
C THR A 139 31.40 -13.62 9.60
N GLY A 140 31.97 -14.34 8.62
CA GLY A 140 32.80 -15.53 8.89
C GLY A 140 34.07 -15.14 9.63
N GLU A 141 33.97 -14.77 10.87
CA GLU A 141 35.08 -14.85 11.81
C GLU A 141 35.10 -16.31 12.25
N GLU A 142 35.85 -17.09 11.49
CA GLU A 142 36.35 -18.37 11.95
C GLU A 142 37.25 -18.04 13.15
N ASP A 143 36.82 -18.43 14.35
CA ASP A 143 37.63 -18.45 15.53
C ASP A 143 38.84 -19.39 15.25
N GLU A 144 40.06 -18.79 15.16
CA GLU A 144 41.29 -19.52 15.22
C GLU A 144 41.56 -20.12 16.61
#